data_eebdd0b41c8483a9b3a6969635798783
#
_entry.id   eebdd0b41c8483a9b3a6969635798783
#
_cell.length_a   1.000
_cell.length_b   1.000
_cell.length_c   1.000
_cell.angle_alpha   90.00
_cell.angle_beta   90.00
_cell.angle_gamma   90.00
#
_symmetry.space_group_name_H-M   'P 1'
#
loop_
_entity.id
_entity.type
_entity.pdbx_description
1 polymer ?
#
loop_
_entity_poly.entity_id
_entity_poly.type
_entity_poly.pdbx_seq_one_letter_code
_entity_poly.pdbx_strand_id
1 'polypeptide(L)'
;CNNYLIKQTLVNYFENKSFPLASEDENYFAMIKVRETEKNIHFTINDLKKEISIPFDINFLSSFILKSISDINLPIKDYRYFPYQRVVENSQKKSLLSEIQNIILNNILLSKNGVDKDLLYERIWRKDKSIQINKLDTHLTNLKNKLNDELNLNVNFQSHEKKLRLLID
;
A
#
# COMPACT_ATOMS: atom_id res chain seq x y z
N CYS A 1 14.23 -7.67 -10.95
CA CYS A 1 14.26 -9.02 -11.54
C CYS A 1 15.17 -9.00 -12.75
N ASN A 2 16.17 -9.91 -12.81
CA ASN A 2 17.12 -9.98 -13.94
C ASN A 2 16.53 -10.74 -15.15
N ASN A 3 15.47 -11.51 -14.94
CA ASN A 3 14.77 -12.22 -16.00
C ASN A 3 13.52 -11.47 -16.39
N TYR A 4 13.49 -10.95 -17.64
CA TYR A 4 12.37 -10.19 -18.17
C TYR A 4 11.07 -11.00 -18.18
N LEU A 5 11.12 -12.27 -18.56
CA LEU A 5 9.94 -13.14 -18.64
C LEU A 5 9.29 -13.35 -17.26
N ILE A 6 10.08 -13.60 -16.22
CA ILE A 6 9.56 -13.75 -14.87
C ILE A 6 8.96 -12.45 -14.38
N LYS A 7 9.64 -11.31 -14.62
CA LYS A 7 9.10 -9.98 -14.28
C LYS A 7 7.74 -9.78 -14.95
N GLN A 8 7.67 -9.98 -16.25
CA GLN A 8 6.44 -9.76 -17.02
C GLN A 8 5.30 -10.69 -16.56
N THR A 9 5.62 -11.97 -16.31
CA THR A 9 4.63 -12.94 -15.81
C THR A 9 4.07 -12.53 -14.45
N LEU A 10 4.90 -12.08 -13.52
CA LEU A 10 4.46 -11.62 -12.20
C LEU A 10 3.64 -10.33 -12.31
N VAL A 11 4.09 -9.37 -13.12
CA VAL A 11 3.34 -8.12 -13.34
C VAL A 11 1.95 -8.44 -13.90
N ASN A 12 1.87 -9.19 -15.00
CA ASN A 12 0.59 -9.57 -15.62
C ASN A 12 -0.31 -10.34 -14.63
N TYR A 13 0.27 -11.25 -13.84
CA TYR A 13 -0.49 -12.00 -12.86
C TYR A 13 -1.12 -11.09 -11.79
N PHE A 14 -0.34 -10.17 -11.22
CA PHE A 14 -0.84 -9.27 -10.17
C PHE A 14 -1.79 -8.20 -10.73
N GLU A 15 -1.56 -7.69 -11.93
CA GLU A 15 -2.49 -6.78 -12.62
C GLU A 15 -3.85 -7.46 -12.88
N ASN A 16 -3.86 -8.71 -13.35
CA ASN A 16 -5.09 -9.49 -13.56
C ASN A 16 -5.85 -9.77 -12.25
N LYS A 17 -5.15 -9.74 -11.11
CA LYS A 17 -5.76 -9.83 -9.77
C LYS A 17 -6.10 -8.46 -9.18
N SER A 18 -6.02 -7.39 -9.98
CA SER A 18 -6.24 -6.00 -9.53
C SER A 18 -5.34 -5.60 -8.36
N PHE A 19 -4.13 -6.18 -8.29
CA PHE A 19 -3.18 -5.87 -7.26
C PHE A 19 -2.46 -4.56 -7.61
N PRO A 20 -2.43 -3.55 -6.73
CA PRO A 20 -1.79 -2.28 -7.03
C PRO A 20 -0.26 -2.46 -7.07
N LEU A 21 0.31 -2.26 -8.26
CA LEU A 21 1.76 -2.21 -8.45
C LEU A 21 2.23 -0.76 -8.44
N ALA A 22 3.32 -0.49 -7.74
CA ALA A 22 3.97 0.81 -7.72
C ALA A 22 4.94 0.93 -8.91
N SER A 23 5.01 2.11 -9.52
CA SER A 23 6.08 2.46 -10.46
C SER A 23 7.40 2.68 -9.72
N GLU A 24 8.54 2.78 -10.45
CA GLU A 24 9.87 2.96 -9.84
C GLU A 24 9.98 4.25 -9.00
N ASP A 25 9.22 5.28 -9.36
CA ASP A 25 9.22 6.59 -8.69
C ASP A 25 8.18 6.68 -7.56
N GLU A 26 7.38 5.64 -7.33
CA GLU A 26 6.33 5.63 -6.33
C GLU A 26 6.80 5.01 -5.01
N ASN A 27 6.27 5.54 -3.89
CA ASN A 27 6.44 4.90 -2.60
C ASN A 27 5.69 3.57 -2.53
N TYR A 28 6.29 2.56 -1.93
CA TYR A 28 5.72 1.23 -1.78
C TYR A 28 5.89 0.72 -0.34
N PHE A 29 4.97 -0.09 0.13
CA PHE A 29 5.06 -0.74 1.44
C PHE A 29 5.76 -2.11 1.39
N ALA A 30 5.88 -2.70 0.20
CA ALA A 30 6.60 -3.96 0.00
C ALA A 30 7.36 -3.94 -1.33
N MET A 31 8.58 -4.49 -1.30
CA MET A 31 9.41 -4.70 -2.48
C MET A 31 9.64 -6.19 -2.68
N ILE A 32 9.33 -6.70 -3.87
CA ILE A 32 9.60 -8.08 -4.24
C ILE A 32 10.85 -8.10 -5.12
N LYS A 33 11.95 -8.62 -4.59
CA LYS A 33 13.19 -8.86 -5.35
C LYS A 33 13.20 -10.30 -5.84
N VAL A 34 13.47 -10.48 -7.11
CA VAL A 34 13.54 -11.80 -7.74
C VAL A 34 14.93 -11.98 -8.36
N ARG A 35 15.61 -13.05 -7.99
CA ARG A 35 16.90 -13.45 -8.55
C ARG A 35 16.80 -14.90 -9.02
N GLU A 36 17.12 -15.14 -10.27
CA GLU A 36 17.16 -16.47 -10.87
C GLU A 36 18.57 -17.05 -10.82
N THR A 37 18.66 -18.34 -10.58
CA THR A 37 19.82 -19.20 -10.80
C THR A 37 19.45 -20.32 -11.76
N GLU A 38 20.38 -21.16 -12.18
CA GLU A 38 20.12 -22.23 -13.15
C GLU A 38 18.98 -23.19 -12.76
N LYS A 39 18.80 -23.43 -11.46
CA LYS A 39 17.81 -24.41 -10.94
C LYS A 39 16.74 -23.80 -10.05
N ASN A 40 16.95 -22.61 -9.54
CA ASN A 40 16.09 -22.01 -8.51
C ASN A 40 15.83 -20.54 -8.78
N ILE A 41 14.70 -20.06 -8.24
CA ILE A 41 14.38 -18.64 -8.16
C ILE A 41 14.37 -18.26 -6.68
N HIS A 42 15.09 -17.20 -6.36
CA HIS A 42 15.15 -16.64 -5.02
C HIS A 42 14.25 -15.41 -4.97
N PHE A 43 13.25 -15.45 -4.11
CA PHE A 43 12.37 -14.35 -3.81
C PHE A 43 12.75 -13.70 -2.49
N THR A 44 12.81 -12.40 -2.46
CA THR A 44 12.96 -11.64 -1.22
C THR A 44 11.84 -10.61 -1.15
N ILE A 45 11.04 -10.67 -0.10
CA ILE A 45 9.96 -9.71 0.18
C ILE A 45 10.33 -9.03 1.48
N ASN A 46 10.81 -7.77 1.38
CA ASN A 46 11.49 -7.10 2.48
C ASN A 46 12.63 -7.99 3.02
N ASP A 47 12.51 -8.53 4.24
CA ASP A 47 13.53 -9.39 4.87
C ASP A 47 13.24 -10.90 4.74
N LEU A 48 12.05 -11.26 4.26
CA LEU A 48 11.65 -12.65 4.06
C LEU A 48 12.26 -13.19 2.76
N LYS A 49 12.97 -14.31 2.87
CA LYS A 49 13.60 -14.98 1.73
C LYS A 49 12.93 -16.33 1.49
N LYS A 50 12.68 -16.64 0.22
CA LYS A 50 12.18 -17.96 -0.23
C LYS A 50 12.92 -18.39 -1.47
N GLU A 51 13.36 -19.63 -1.48
CA GLU A 51 13.92 -20.31 -2.64
C GLU A 51 12.89 -21.28 -3.19
N ILE A 52 12.71 -21.28 -4.51
CA ILE A 52 11.74 -22.12 -5.21
C ILE A 52 12.45 -22.74 -6.42
N SER A 53 12.38 -24.07 -6.53
CA SER A 53 12.97 -24.80 -7.66
C SER A 53 12.17 -24.58 -8.95
N ILE A 54 12.84 -24.60 -10.09
CA ILE A 54 12.23 -24.53 -11.42
C ILE A 54 12.02 -25.97 -11.93
N PRO A 55 10.86 -26.31 -12.49
CA PRO A 55 9.65 -25.46 -12.67
C PRO A 55 8.85 -25.29 -11.37
N PHE A 56 8.08 -24.22 -11.27
CA PHE A 56 7.24 -23.94 -10.11
C PHE A 56 5.79 -23.60 -10.50
N ASP A 57 4.86 -23.81 -9.57
CA ASP A 57 3.47 -23.39 -9.72
C ASP A 57 3.32 -21.90 -9.36
N ILE A 58 2.79 -21.12 -10.28
CA ILE A 58 2.53 -19.67 -10.08
C ILE A 58 1.53 -19.44 -8.93
N ASN A 59 0.59 -20.33 -8.68
CA ASN A 59 -0.37 -20.22 -7.58
C ASN A 59 0.33 -20.41 -6.23
N PHE A 60 1.29 -21.33 -6.14
CA PHE A 60 2.11 -21.50 -4.93
C PHE A 60 2.91 -20.22 -4.66
N LEU A 61 3.58 -19.68 -5.68
CA LEU A 61 4.35 -18.45 -5.56
C LEU A 61 3.45 -17.27 -5.15
N SER A 62 2.30 -17.13 -5.81
CA SER A 62 1.37 -16.04 -5.48
C SER A 62 0.85 -16.13 -4.05
N SER A 63 0.50 -17.33 -3.58
CA SER A 63 0.07 -17.57 -2.21
C SER A 63 1.16 -17.20 -1.20
N PHE A 64 2.42 -17.54 -1.49
CA PHE A 64 3.55 -17.14 -0.67
C PHE A 64 3.71 -15.62 -0.62
N ILE A 65 3.66 -14.94 -1.78
CA ILE A 65 3.78 -13.48 -1.87
C ILE A 65 2.64 -12.82 -1.10
N LEU A 66 1.39 -13.21 -1.35
CA LEU A 66 0.21 -12.63 -0.69
C LEU A 66 0.26 -12.81 0.82
N LYS A 67 0.63 -13.98 1.30
CA LYS A 67 0.82 -14.24 2.73
C LYS A 67 1.91 -13.35 3.32
N SER A 68 3.03 -13.20 2.63
CA SER A 68 4.16 -12.41 3.11
C SER A 68 3.84 -10.91 3.19
N ILE A 69 3.03 -10.38 2.26
CA ILE A 69 2.65 -8.96 2.28
C ILE A 69 1.47 -8.67 3.21
N SER A 70 0.63 -9.67 3.52
CA SER A 70 -0.51 -9.48 4.42
C SER A 70 -0.10 -9.09 5.84
N ASP A 71 1.07 -9.52 6.26
CA ASP A 71 1.60 -9.27 7.61
C ASP A 71 2.43 -7.96 7.71
N ILE A 72 2.70 -7.32 6.55
CA ILE A 72 3.41 -6.05 6.53
C ILE A 72 2.52 -4.96 7.11
N ASN A 73 3.05 -4.24 8.08
CA ASN A 73 2.34 -3.15 8.73
C ASN A 73 3.21 -1.91 8.91
N LEU A 74 2.55 -0.76 9.01
CA LEU A 74 3.14 0.55 9.29
C LEU A 74 2.64 1.02 10.66
N PRO A 75 3.52 1.52 11.53
CA PRO A 75 3.10 2.01 12.84
C PRO A 75 2.35 3.33 12.73
N ILE A 76 1.27 3.47 13.51
CA ILE A 76 0.54 4.72 13.72
C ILE A 76 0.31 4.85 15.23
N LYS A 77 1.22 5.51 15.97
CA LYS A 77 1.20 5.59 17.44
C LYS A 77 1.12 4.18 18.07
N ASP A 78 0.06 3.87 18.81
CA ASP A 78 -0.18 2.58 19.45
C ASP A 78 -0.92 1.58 18.56
N TYR A 79 -1.14 1.93 17.30
CA TYR A 79 -1.83 1.13 16.31
C TYR A 79 -0.87 0.63 15.23
N ARG A 80 -1.29 -0.44 14.55
CA ARG A 80 -0.64 -0.97 13.35
C ARG A 80 -1.61 -0.83 12.17
N TYR A 81 -1.12 -0.29 11.08
CA TYR A 81 -1.84 -0.22 9.83
C TYR A 81 -1.32 -1.30 8.88
N PHE A 82 -2.22 -2.15 8.42
CA PHE A 82 -1.97 -3.22 7.46
C PHE A 82 -2.51 -2.82 6.08
N PRO A 83 -1.66 -2.29 5.18
CA PRO A 83 -2.12 -1.74 3.90
C PRO A 83 -2.84 -2.75 3.02
N TYR A 84 -2.34 -3.99 2.96
CA TYR A 84 -2.94 -5.05 2.18
C TYR A 84 -4.33 -5.45 2.69
N GLN A 85 -4.49 -5.54 3.99
CA GLN A 85 -5.76 -5.87 4.62
C GLN A 85 -6.72 -4.68 4.73
N ARG A 86 -6.24 -3.47 4.49
CA ARG A 86 -6.97 -2.20 4.70
C ARG A 86 -7.43 -2.00 6.14
N VAL A 87 -6.62 -2.40 7.10
CA VAL A 87 -6.97 -2.43 8.51
C VAL A 87 -6.03 -1.56 9.32
N VAL A 88 -6.59 -0.80 10.26
CA VAL A 88 -5.86 -0.18 11.38
C VAL A 88 -6.34 -0.83 12.67
N GLU A 89 -5.43 -1.38 13.46
CA GLU A 89 -5.79 -2.08 14.69
C GLU A 89 -4.73 -1.98 15.79
N ASN A 90 -5.17 -2.19 17.02
CA ASN A 90 -4.33 -2.55 18.17
C ASN A 90 -4.92 -3.78 18.87
N SER A 91 -4.47 -4.09 20.09
CA SER A 91 -4.96 -5.25 20.86
C SER A 91 -6.46 -5.17 21.24
N GLN A 92 -7.08 -3.99 21.18
CA GLN A 92 -8.45 -3.77 21.67
C GLN A 92 -9.43 -3.34 20.59
N LYS A 93 -8.95 -2.62 19.57
CA LYS A 93 -9.79 -1.97 18.57
C LYS A 93 -9.29 -2.24 17.16
N LYS A 94 -10.25 -2.28 16.21
CA LYS A 94 -9.99 -2.51 14.80
C LYS A 94 -10.90 -1.67 13.94
N SER A 95 -10.37 -1.07 12.88
CA SER A 95 -11.11 -0.32 11.86
C SER A 95 -10.74 -0.81 10.47
N LEU A 96 -11.76 -1.07 9.64
CA LEU A 96 -11.61 -1.46 8.24
C LEU A 96 -11.77 -0.22 7.35
N LEU A 97 -10.74 0.11 6.60
CA LEU A 97 -10.73 1.26 5.69
C LEU A 97 -11.41 0.94 4.35
N SER A 98 -12.09 1.92 3.78
CA SER A 98 -12.50 1.84 2.37
C SER A 98 -11.25 1.87 1.47
N GLU A 99 -11.40 1.49 0.20
CA GLU A 99 -10.31 1.51 -0.77
C GLU A 99 -9.67 2.90 -0.89
N ILE A 100 -10.47 3.94 -1.03
CA ILE A 100 -9.98 5.33 -1.12
C ILE A 100 -9.26 5.76 0.16
N GLN A 101 -9.83 5.45 1.33
CA GLN A 101 -9.19 5.74 2.62
C GLN A 101 -7.84 5.03 2.76
N ASN A 102 -7.77 3.78 2.30
CA ASN A 102 -6.55 2.99 2.29
C ASN A 102 -5.48 3.61 1.38
N ILE A 103 -5.85 4.02 0.16
CA ILE A 103 -4.92 4.69 -0.77
C ILE A 103 -4.40 5.98 -0.15
N ILE A 104 -5.27 6.80 0.43
CA ILE A 104 -4.89 8.05 1.08
C ILE A 104 -3.89 7.79 2.21
N LEU A 105 -4.25 6.94 3.18
CA LEU A 105 -3.43 6.67 4.36
C LEU A 105 -2.08 6.07 3.98
N ASN A 106 -2.06 5.12 3.06
CA ASN A 106 -0.84 4.49 2.56
C ASN A 106 0.13 5.51 1.95
N ASN A 107 -0.35 6.38 1.06
CA ASN A 107 0.50 7.38 0.43
C ASN A 107 1.07 8.38 1.42
N ILE A 108 0.26 8.81 2.41
CA ILE A 108 0.71 9.77 3.42
C ILE A 108 1.78 9.14 4.33
N LEU A 109 1.57 7.91 4.81
CA LEU A 109 2.49 7.23 5.72
C LEU A 109 3.82 6.84 5.05
N LEU A 110 3.80 6.49 3.78
CA LEU A 110 5.01 6.18 3.02
C LEU A 110 5.81 7.43 2.63
N SER A 111 5.19 8.60 2.66
CA SER A 111 5.84 9.85 2.26
C SER A 111 6.48 10.57 3.45
N LYS A 112 7.82 10.53 3.56
CA LYS A 112 8.56 11.24 4.63
C LYS A 112 8.33 12.75 4.65
N ASN A 113 8.11 13.36 3.49
CA ASN A 113 8.00 14.80 3.32
C ASN A 113 6.56 15.29 3.05
N GLY A 114 5.57 14.42 3.23
CA GLY A 114 4.19 14.66 2.84
C GLY A 114 3.94 14.36 1.35
N VAL A 115 2.70 14.05 1.01
CA VAL A 115 2.26 13.73 -0.36
C VAL A 115 1.67 14.96 -1.03
N ASP A 116 1.99 15.18 -2.31
CA ASP A 116 1.36 16.24 -3.09
C ASP A 116 -0.13 15.95 -3.29
N LYS A 117 -1.00 16.95 -3.00
CA LYS A 117 -2.45 16.78 -3.07
C LYS A 117 -2.94 16.53 -4.50
N ASP A 118 -2.33 17.20 -5.47
CA ASP A 118 -2.74 17.09 -6.87
C ASP A 118 -2.37 15.69 -7.41
N LEU A 119 -1.16 15.21 -7.09
CA LEU A 119 -0.72 13.85 -7.44
C LEU A 119 -1.56 12.78 -6.73
N LEU A 120 -1.91 12.97 -5.46
CA LEU A 120 -2.77 12.05 -4.73
C LEU A 120 -4.17 12.01 -5.34
N TYR A 121 -4.73 13.18 -5.70
CA TYR A 121 -6.01 13.27 -6.38
C TYR A 121 -5.98 12.53 -7.72
N GLU A 122 -4.97 12.78 -8.55
CA GLU A 122 -4.81 12.13 -9.86
C GLU A 122 -4.69 10.60 -9.71
N ARG A 123 -3.96 10.12 -8.71
CA ARG A 123 -3.80 8.69 -8.44
C ARG A 123 -5.11 8.00 -8.10
N ILE A 124 -5.99 8.66 -7.32
CA ILE A 124 -7.28 8.10 -6.91
C ILE A 124 -8.30 8.16 -8.05
N TRP A 125 -8.31 9.26 -8.82
CA TRP A 125 -9.38 9.55 -9.79
C TRP A 125 -8.89 9.76 -11.24
N ARG A 126 -7.85 9.06 -11.66
CA ARG A 126 -7.17 9.17 -12.99
C ARG A 126 -8.08 9.37 -14.21
N LYS A 127 -9.34 8.92 -14.16
CA LYS A 127 -10.29 8.94 -15.27
C LYS A 127 -11.37 10.02 -15.15
N ASP A 128 -11.47 10.67 -14.01
CA ASP A 128 -12.53 11.63 -13.75
C ASP A 128 -12.00 13.05 -13.97
N LYS A 129 -12.23 13.61 -15.17
CA LYS A 129 -11.85 14.98 -15.51
C LYS A 129 -12.76 16.03 -14.88
N SER A 130 -13.85 15.64 -14.22
CA SER A 130 -14.71 16.54 -13.46
C SER A 130 -14.09 16.83 -12.08
N ILE A 131 -13.22 17.81 -12.05
CA ILE A 131 -12.51 18.21 -10.83
C ILE A 131 -13.50 18.78 -9.82
N GLN A 132 -13.95 17.95 -8.88
CA GLN A 132 -14.57 18.44 -7.65
C GLN A 132 -13.47 18.67 -6.61
N ILE A 133 -13.01 19.90 -6.51
CA ILE A 133 -11.91 20.34 -5.63
C ILE A 133 -12.08 19.85 -4.18
N ASN A 134 -13.33 19.67 -3.72
CA ASN A 134 -13.63 19.24 -2.34
C ASN A 134 -13.70 17.73 -2.13
N LYS A 135 -13.55 16.91 -3.18
CA LYS A 135 -13.72 15.45 -3.07
C LYS A 135 -12.66 14.80 -2.16
N LEU A 136 -11.39 15.19 -2.32
CA LEU A 136 -10.31 14.72 -1.46
C LEU A 136 -10.49 15.16 -0.01
N ASP A 137 -10.83 16.42 0.23
CA ASP A 137 -11.01 16.96 1.58
C ASP A 137 -12.18 16.27 2.31
N THR A 138 -13.24 15.89 1.59
CA THR A 138 -14.33 15.06 2.14
C THR A 138 -13.82 13.70 2.59
N HIS A 139 -13.00 13.01 1.77
CA HIS A 139 -12.43 11.71 2.16
C HIS A 139 -11.43 11.82 3.32
N LEU A 140 -10.65 12.89 3.39
CA LEU A 140 -9.77 13.17 4.53
C LEU A 140 -10.56 13.37 5.82
N THR A 141 -11.63 14.15 5.77
CA THR A 141 -12.52 14.37 6.91
C THR A 141 -13.17 13.07 7.37
N ASN A 142 -13.70 12.26 6.44
CA ASN A 142 -14.29 10.97 6.75
C ASN A 142 -13.27 9.98 7.33
N LEU A 143 -12.04 9.97 6.83
CA LEU A 143 -10.96 9.14 7.37
C LEU A 143 -10.59 9.59 8.79
N LYS A 144 -10.43 10.90 9.02
CA LYS A 144 -10.19 11.46 10.36
C LYS A 144 -11.26 11.03 11.35
N ASN A 145 -12.54 11.27 11.01
CA ASN A 145 -13.66 10.94 11.87
C ASN A 145 -13.69 9.43 12.18
N LYS A 146 -13.52 8.60 11.14
CA LYS A 146 -13.50 7.13 11.31
C LYS A 146 -12.41 6.66 12.27
N LEU A 147 -11.18 7.16 12.12
CA LEU A 147 -10.06 6.79 13.00
C LEU A 147 -10.31 7.27 14.44
N ASN A 148 -10.89 8.46 14.61
CA ASN A 148 -11.25 8.96 15.93
C ASN A 148 -12.40 8.16 16.56
N ASP A 149 -13.50 7.96 15.85
CA ASP A 149 -14.74 7.36 16.39
C ASP A 149 -14.56 5.87 16.68
N GLU A 150 -13.91 5.12 15.77
CA GLU A 150 -13.75 3.67 15.91
C GLU A 150 -12.54 3.29 16.77
N LEU A 151 -11.47 4.08 16.73
CA LEU A 151 -10.20 3.73 17.38
C LEU A 151 -9.83 4.66 18.54
N ASN A 152 -10.47 5.80 18.73
CA ASN A 152 -10.02 6.90 19.59
C ASN A 152 -8.60 7.40 19.18
N LEU A 153 -8.28 7.28 17.90
CA LEU A 153 -7.00 7.73 17.35
C LEU A 153 -7.17 9.15 16.80
N ASN A 154 -6.77 10.12 17.61
CA ASN A 154 -6.89 11.53 17.23
C ASN A 154 -5.82 11.87 16.20
N VAL A 155 -6.26 12.08 14.96
CA VAL A 155 -5.40 12.44 13.83
C VAL A 155 -5.87 13.73 13.18
N ASN A 156 -4.95 14.45 12.58
CA ASN A 156 -5.26 15.60 11.76
C ASN A 156 -4.49 15.57 10.43
N PHE A 157 -5.12 16.04 9.36
CA PHE A 157 -4.50 16.17 8.04
C PHE A 157 -4.14 17.63 7.80
N GLN A 158 -2.85 17.93 7.79
CA GLN A 158 -2.36 19.28 7.54
C GLN A 158 -1.82 19.41 6.12
N SER A 159 -2.25 20.45 5.43
CA SER A 159 -1.72 20.82 4.11
C SER A 159 -0.83 22.06 4.23
N HIS A 160 0.41 21.95 3.80
CA HIS A 160 1.36 23.05 3.69
C HIS A 160 2.08 22.97 2.35
N GLU A 161 2.08 24.06 1.58
CA GLU A 161 2.69 24.11 0.23
C GLU A 161 2.25 22.97 -0.67
N LYS A 162 0.94 22.71 -0.73
CA LYS A 162 0.30 21.58 -1.44
C LYS A 162 0.66 20.20 -0.92
N LYS A 163 1.52 20.06 0.07
CA LYS A 163 1.88 18.78 0.65
C LYS A 163 1.00 18.44 1.85
N LEU A 164 0.40 17.29 1.78
CA LEU A 164 -0.47 16.72 2.81
C LEU A 164 0.33 15.82 3.74
N ARG A 165 0.17 16.04 5.05
CA ARG A 165 0.81 15.24 6.12
C ARG A 165 -0.22 14.79 7.13
N LEU A 166 0.05 13.65 7.77
CA LEU A 166 -0.68 13.18 8.94
C LEU A 166 0.01 13.69 10.20
N LEU A 167 -0.75 14.37 11.04
CA LEU A 167 -0.38 14.71 12.42
C LEU A 167 -1.15 13.80 13.36
N ILE A 168 -0.48 13.31 14.41
CA ILE A 168 -1.06 12.42 15.41
C ILE A 168 -0.84 13.08 16.76
N ASP A 169 -1.93 13.35 17.47
CA ASP A 169 -1.90 13.93 18.81
C ASP A 169 -1.69 12.87 19.91
#